data_95e747470a4f391ca04d135329c32739
#
_entry.id   95e747470a4f391ca04d135329c32739
#
_cell.length_a   1.000
_cell.length_b   1.000
_cell.length_c   1.000
_cell.angle_alpha   90.00
_cell.angle_beta   90.00
_cell.angle_gamma   90.00
#
_symmetry.space_group_name_H-M   'P 1'
#
loop_
_entity.id
_entity.type
_entity.pdbx_description
1 polymer ?
#
loop_
_entity_poly.entity_id
_entity_poly.type
_entity_poly.pdbx_seq_one_letter_code
_entity_poly.pdbx_strand_id
1 'polypeptide(L)'
;MSDAKHQLVEDLRKVLSGYNLGEFTFQNLAHDLKLPIDVLIKAFGNESRLVEEILNYEQQNLENIFADFDFGGANAIDGLLGVSMEISNKFVNIIPSITFDLRLLFPEVRQKFVEKRISFVNSKIKSNFAQGMSQGMYRPDLSAELVSRIYISRLIDLHNPDFFPNETISFTVLFDVMFDTFIRGICTDEGIKYYERKIKGMKF
;
A
#
# COMPACT_ATOMS: atom_id res chain seq x y z
N MET A 1 -11.42 8.94 15.52
CA MET A 1 -10.62 10.16 15.38
C MET A 1 -11.57 11.32 15.18
N SER A 2 -11.33 12.54 15.72
CA SER A 2 -12.21 13.69 15.41
C SER A 2 -11.97 14.12 13.95
N ASP A 3 -13.01 14.68 13.29
CA ASP A 3 -12.91 15.12 11.90
C ASP A 3 -11.76 16.12 11.67
N ALA A 4 -11.52 17.00 12.63
CA ALA A 4 -10.42 17.96 12.58
C ALA A 4 -9.03 17.27 12.62
N LYS A 5 -8.86 16.22 13.43
CA LYS A 5 -7.61 15.47 13.49
C LYS A 5 -7.40 14.64 12.21
N HIS A 6 -8.49 14.12 11.64
CA HIS A 6 -8.45 13.40 10.37
C HIS A 6 -7.96 14.31 9.22
N GLN A 7 -8.56 15.50 9.09
CA GLN A 7 -8.14 16.48 8.08
C GLN A 7 -6.68 16.90 8.27
N LEU A 8 -6.24 17.09 9.51
CA LEU A 8 -4.85 17.44 9.81
C LEU A 8 -3.86 16.33 9.40
N VAL A 9 -4.23 15.05 9.57
CA VAL A 9 -3.41 13.92 9.10
C VAL A 9 -3.32 13.91 7.57
N GLU A 10 -4.42 14.17 6.87
CA GLU A 10 -4.41 14.26 5.40
C GLU A 10 -3.53 15.39 4.86
N ASP A 11 -3.58 16.57 5.50
CA ASP A 11 -2.78 17.71 5.08
C ASP A 11 -1.29 17.49 5.37
N LEU A 12 -0.98 16.90 6.53
CA LEU A 12 0.39 16.48 6.87
C LEU A 12 0.95 15.45 5.88
N ARG A 13 0.16 14.48 5.43
CA ARG A 13 0.58 13.51 4.40
C ARG A 13 1.02 14.19 3.11
N LYS A 14 0.29 15.20 2.66
CA LYS A 14 0.63 15.95 1.43
C LYS A 14 1.95 16.70 1.56
N VAL A 15 2.16 17.34 2.71
CA VAL A 15 3.40 18.07 3.01
C VAL A 15 4.59 17.12 3.11
N LEU A 16 4.41 15.99 3.80
CA LEU A 16 5.46 14.99 4.00
C LEU A 16 5.98 14.38 2.69
N SER A 17 5.24 14.54 1.57
CA SER A 17 5.69 14.09 0.24
C SER A 17 6.99 14.71 -0.25
N GLY A 18 7.38 15.84 0.26
CA GLY A 18 8.60 16.53 -0.12
C GLY A 18 9.67 16.57 0.98
N TYR A 19 9.47 15.89 2.10
CA TYR A 19 10.36 16.02 3.25
C TYR A 19 11.58 15.12 3.20
N ASN A 20 12.73 15.69 3.52
CA ASN A 20 13.96 14.97 3.83
C ASN A 20 13.99 14.58 5.32
N LEU A 21 14.67 13.46 5.64
CA LEU A 21 14.80 12.92 6.99
C LEU A 21 15.25 13.93 8.06
N GLY A 22 16.21 14.77 7.73
CA GLY A 22 16.76 15.76 8.67
C GLY A 22 15.82 16.93 9.00
N GLU A 23 14.72 17.07 8.28
CA GLU A 23 13.77 18.18 8.38
C GLU A 23 12.48 17.81 9.11
N PHE A 24 12.29 16.53 9.46
CA PHE A 24 11.08 16.02 10.08
C PHE A 24 10.98 16.44 11.57
N THR A 25 10.47 17.64 11.81
CA THR A 25 10.21 18.18 13.15
C THR A 25 8.85 18.88 13.17
N PHE A 26 8.20 18.94 14.34
CA PHE A 26 6.95 19.71 14.47
C PHE A 26 7.13 21.19 14.10
N GLN A 27 8.31 21.74 14.28
CA GLN A 27 8.59 23.13 13.95
C GLN A 27 8.53 23.38 12.44
N ASN A 28 9.16 22.51 11.65
CA ASN A 28 9.14 22.61 10.19
C ASN A 28 7.74 22.31 9.63
N LEU A 29 7.09 21.24 10.13
CA LEU A 29 5.73 20.88 9.73
C LEU A 29 4.71 22.00 10.01
N ALA A 30 4.80 22.63 11.19
CA ALA A 30 3.95 23.75 11.56
C ALA A 30 4.17 24.97 10.66
N HIS A 31 5.44 25.25 10.32
CA HIS A 31 5.81 26.32 9.39
C HIS A 31 5.19 26.09 8.01
N ASP A 32 5.33 24.90 7.45
CA ASP A 32 4.87 24.59 6.09
C ASP A 32 3.33 24.52 5.99
N LEU A 33 2.68 24.03 7.04
CA LEU A 33 1.22 24.07 7.15
C LEU A 33 0.67 25.45 7.56
N LYS A 34 1.54 26.42 7.88
CA LYS A 34 1.16 27.75 8.39
C LYS A 34 0.27 27.65 9.63
N LEU A 35 0.59 26.73 10.54
CA LEU A 35 -0.13 26.49 11.78
C LEU A 35 0.75 26.81 12.99
N PRO A 36 0.17 27.22 14.13
CA PRO A 36 0.90 27.26 15.40
C PRO A 36 1.39 25.85 15.78
N ILE A 37 2.63 25.73 16.23
CA ILE A 37 3.21 24.45 16.68
C ILE A 37 2.37 23.75 17.76
N ASP A 38 1.73 24.52 18.64
CA ASP A 38 0.83 24.03 19.70
C ASP A 38 -0.33 23.18 19.16
N VAL A 39 -0.75 23.39 17.90
CA VAL A 39 -1.78 22.56 17.25
C VAL A 39 -1.25 21.15 17.09
N LEU A 40 -0.04 20.97 16.60
CA LEU A 40 0.60 19.66 16.43
C LEU A 40 0.87 18.98 17.77
N ILE A 41 1.40 19.75 18.75
CA ILE A 41 1.68 19.24 20.08
C ILE A 41 0.40 18.76 20.76
N LYS A 42 -0.69 19.51 20.69
CA LYS A 42 -1.99 19.13 21.27
C LYS A 42 -2.63 17.93 20.56
N ALA A 43 -2.45 17.84 19.23
CA ALA A 43 -3.06 16.76 18.42
C ALA A 43 -2.33 15.43 18.58
N PHE A 44 -0.99 15.46 18.66
CA PHE A 44 -0.16 14.26 18.55
C PHE A 44 0.81 14.06 19.73
N GLY A 45 1.16 15.10 20.45
CA GLY A 45 2.10 15.07 21.58
C GLY A 45 3.57 15.09 21.15
N ASN A 46 3.97 14.24 20.21
CA ASN A 46 5.31 14.19 19.62
C ASN A 46 5.31 13.61 18.21
N GLU A 47 6.45 13.71 17.50
CA GLU A 47 6.63 13.27 16.12
C GLU A 47 6.41 11.76 15.96
N SER A 48 6.83 10.95 16.91
CA SER A 48 6.64 9.49 16.86
C SER A 48 5.16 9.10 16.83
N ARG A 49 4.32 9.77 17.66
CA ARG A 49 2.87 9.55 17.66
C ARG A 49 2.21 10.10 16.40
N LEU A 50 2.70 11.22 15.87
CA LEU A 50 2.24 11.71 14.57
C LEU A 50 2.46 10.66 13.48
N VAL A 51 3.66 10.10 13.41
CA VAL A 51 3.99 9.04 12.44
C VAL A 51 3.10 7.81 12.63
N GLU A 52 2.88 7.38 13.88
CA GLU A 52 1.97 6.27 14.19
C GLU A 52 0.55 6.54 13.68
N GLU A 53 0.02 7.74 13.86
CA GLU A 53 -1.32 8.13 13.37
C GLU A 53 -1.38 8.14 11.83
N ILE A 54 -0.35 8.64 11.16
CA ILE A 54 -0.27 8.63 9.70
C ILE A 54 -0.24 7.19 9.17
N LEU A 55 0.58 6.33 9.74
CA LEU A 55 0.68 4.93 9.32
C LEU A 55 -0.61 4.14 9.61
N ASN A 56 -1.28 4.42 10.72
CA ASN A 56 -2.60 3.85 11.02
C ASN A 56 -3.67 4.31 10.03
N TYR A 57 -3.65 5.58 9.63
CA TYR A 57 -4.52 6.11 8.58
C TYR A 57 -4.28 5.40 7.24
N GLU A 58 -3.02 5.21 6.85
CA GLU A 58 -2.65 4.46 5.64
C GLU A 58 -3.12 3.00 5.69
N GLN A 59 -2.97 2.38 6.85
CA GLN A 59 -3.45 1.01 7.04
C GLN A 59 -4.98 0.92 6.92
N GLN A 60 -5.71 1.86 7.52
CA GLN A 60 -7.18 1.91 7.43
C GLN A 60 -7.65 2.13 5.99
N ASN A 61 -6.98 3.01 5.23
CA ASN A 61 -7.29 3.22 3.82
C ASN A 61 -7.11 1.94 2.99
N LEU A 62 -6.04 1.18 3.24
CA LEU A 62 -5.86 -0.11 2.60
C LEU A 62 -6.94 -1.12 3.00
N GLU A 63 -7.26 -1.20 4.30
CA GLU A 63 -8.31 -2.09 4.80
C GLU A 63 -9.67 -1.78 4.18
N ASN A 64 -10.00 -0.50 4.01
CA ASN A 64 -11.22 -0.03 3.34
C ASN A 64 -11.25 -0.44 1.86
N ILE A 65 -10.13 -0.29 1.12
CA ILE A 65 -10.03 -0.77 -0.27
C ILE A 65 -10.39 -2.26 -0.34
N PHE A 66 -9.82 -3.08 0.52
CA PHE A 66 -10.12 -4.52 0.52
C PHE A 66 -11.55 -4.85 0.99
N ALA A 67 -12.18 -3.98 1.78
CA ALA A 67 -13.56 -4.16 2.21
C ALA A 67 -14.57 -3.84 1.11
N ASP A 68 -14.23 -2.92 0.20
CA ASP A 68 -15.09 -2.51 -0.92
C ASP A 68 -15.18 -3.60 -2.02
N PHE A 69 -14.26 -4.58 -2.01
CA PHE A 69 -14.26 -5.70 -2.96
C PHE A 69 -14.66 -7.01 -2.28
N ASP A 70 -15.73 -7.62 -2.79
CA ASP A 70 -16.18 -8.94 -2.33
C ASP A 70 -15.26 -10.04 -2.86
N PHE A 71 -14.35 -10.51 -2.01
CA PHE A 71 -13.53 -11.69 -2.29
C PHE A 71 -14.29 -13.02 -2.15
N GLY A 72 -15.58 -12.99 -1.75
CA GLY A 72 -16.37 -14.21 -1.49
C GLY A 72 -17.25 -14.66 -2.65
N GLY A 73 -17.72 -13.76 -3.52
CA GLY A 73 -18.69 -14.04 -4.55
C GLY A 73 -18.23 -13.83 -6.00
N ALA A 74 -17.27 -12.93 -6.21
CA ALA A 74 -16.75 -12.59 -7.53
C ALA A 74 -15.68 -13.57 -8.03
N ASN A 75 -15.30 -13.46 -9.32
CA ASN A 75 -14.11 -14.14 -9.82
C ASN A 75 -12.86 -13.61 -9.10
N ALA A 76 -11.97 -14.50 -8.67
CA ALA A 76 -10.78 -14.16 -7.90
C ALA A 76 -9.87 -13.15 -8.63
N ILE A 77 -9.78 -13.24 -9.96
CA ILE A 77 -9.03 -12.29 -10.79
C ILE A 77 -9.69 -10.91 -10.76
N ASP A 78 -11.03 -10.83 -10.86
CA ASP A 78 -11.76 -9.55 -10.81
C ASP A 78 -11.56 -8.85 -9.46
N GLY A 79 -11.65 -9.59 -8.35
CA GLY A 79 -11.42 -9.05 -7.01
C GLY A 79 -10.01 -8.49 -6.85
N LEU A 80 -9.00 -9.27 -7.27
CA LEU A 80 -7.60 -8.85 -7.14
C LEU A 80 -7.26 -7.68 -8.08
N LEU A 81 -7.79 -7.69 -9.31
CA LEU A 81 -7.64 -6.60 -10.28
C LEU A 81 -8.30 -5.30 -9.77
N GLY A 82 -9.52 -5.38 -9.25
CA GLY A 82 -10.21 -4.22 -8.66
C GLY A 82 -9.41 -3.59 -7.52
N VAL A 83 -8.93 -4.41 -6.58
CA VAL A 83 -8.07 -3.93 -5.48
C VAL A 83 -6.78 -3.30 -6.03
N SER A 84 -6.13 -3.91 -7.03
CA SER A 84 -4.89 -3.37 -7.58
C SER A 84 -5.10 -2.00 -8.23
N MET A 85 -6.19 -1.82 -8.96
CA MET A 85 -6.55 -0.53 -9.58
C MET A 85 -6.81 0.55 -8.52
N GLU A 86 -7.55 0.23 -7.46
CA GLU A 86 -7.80 1.18 -6.37
C GLU A 86 -6.51 1.54 -5.62
N ILE A 87 -5.61 0.58 -5.42
CA ILE A 87 -4.29 0.84 -4.85
C ILE A 87 -3.50 1.77 -5.79
N SER A 88 -3.41 1.45 -7.08
CA SER A 88 -2.72 2.27 -8.06
C SER A 88 -3.24 3.71 -8.07
N ASN A 89 -4.57 3.89 -8.04
CA ASN A 89 -5.20 5.21 -8.06
C ASN A 89 -5.02 6.01 -6.76
N LYS A 90 -5.23 5.38 -5.61
CA LYS A 90 -5.22 6.07 -4.31
C LYS A 90 -3.80 6.31 -3.79
N PHE A 91 -2.85 5.45 -4.16
CA PHE A 91 -1.48 5.50 -3.66
C PHE A 91 -0.48 6.16 -4.63
N VAL A 92 -0.94 6.72 -5.76
CA VAL A 92 -0.10 7.49 -6.71
C VAL A 92 0.72 8.60 -6.04
N ASN A 93 0.16 9.22 -5.01
CA ASN A 93 0.80 10.34 -4.29
C ASN A 93 1.30 9.94 -2.89
N ILE A 94 1.29 8.66 -2.55
CA ILE A 94 1.84 8.21 -1.28
C ILE A 94 3.31 7.91 -1.49
N ILE A 95 4.11 8.58 -0.69
CA ILE A 95 5.54 8.57 -0.83
C ILE A 95 6.08 7.23 -0.37
N PRO A 96 6.67 6.49 -1.30
CA PRO A 96 7.49 5.33 -0.97
C PRO A 96 8.60 5.65 0.03
N SER A 97 9.22 6.83 -0.09
CA SER A 97 10.31 7.30 0.73
C SER A 97 9.97 7.41 2.22
N ILE A 98 8.77 7.87 2.61
CA ILE A 98 8.42 7.98 4.04
C ILE A 98 8.52 6.61 4.73
N THR A 99 7.98 5.56 4.13
CA THR A 99 8.02 4.24 4.77
C THR A 99 9.43 3.67 4.87
N PHE A 100 10.30 4.00 3.92
CA PHE A 100 11.69 3.57 3.97
C PHE A 100 12.52 4.40 4.95
N ASP A 101 12.36 5.71 4.90
CA ASP A 101 13.08 6.66 5.74
C ASP A 101 12.65 6.61 7.22
N LEU A 102 11.39 6.29 7.49
CA LEU A 102 10.88 6.03 8.85
C LEU A 102 11.60 4.87 9.55
N ARG A 103 12.26 3.97 8.81
CA ARG A 103 13.13 2.94 9.39
C ARG A 103 14.28 3.51 10.20
N LEU A 104 14.78 4.67 9.81
CA LEU A 104 15.91 5.32 10.47
C LEU A 104 15.46 6.20 11.65
N LEU A 105 14.34 6.92 11.50
CA LEU A 105 13.86 7.86 12.52
C LEU A 105 12.97 7.20 13.58
N PHE A 106 12.10 6.27 13.18
CA PHE A 106 11.08 5.66 14.03
C PHE A 106 11.02 4.14 13.81
N PRO A 107 12.10 3.40 14.07
CA PRO A 107 12.21 1.98 13.72
C PRO A 107 11.12 1.11 14.37
N GLU A 108 10.77 1.36 15.65
CA GLU A 108 9.76 0.58 16.37
C GLU A 108 8.33 0.80 15.81
N VAL A 109 8.00 2.07 15.52
CA VAL A 109 6.69 2.42 14.92
C VAL A 109 6.55 1.78 13.55
N ARG A 110 7.61 1.90 12.72
CA ARG A 110 7.64 1.29 11.40
C ARG A 110 7.52 -0.24 11.47
N GLN A 111 8.24 -0.88 12.38
CA GLN A 111 8.21 -2.34 12.50
C GLN A 111 6.80 -2.84 12.79
N LYS A 112 6.12 -2.27 13.79
CA LYS A 112 4.72 -2.61 14.12
C LYS A 112 3.79 -2.43 12.92
N PHE A 113 3.94 -1.33 12.20
CA PHE A 113 3.15 -1.07 11.01
C PHE A 113 3.40 -2.11 9.92
N VAL A 114 4.66 -2.43 9.60
CA VAL A 114 5.02 -3.42 8.58
C VAL A 114 4.51 -4.81 8.95
N GLU A 115 4.63 -5.22 10.20
CA GLU A 115 4.09 -6.50 10.68
C GLU A 115 2.57 -6.57 10.51
N LYS A 116 1.84 -5.53 10.89
CA LYS A 116 0.38 -5.44 10.71
C LYS A 116 0.01 -5.49 9.22
N ARG A 117 0.71 -4.73 8.38
CA ARG A 117 0.52 -4.68 6.92
C ARG A 117 0.75 -6.06 6.29
N ILE A 118 1.86 -6.70 6.63
CA ILE A 118 2.21 -8.05 6.15
C ILE A 118 1.12 -9.05 6.54
N SER A 119 0.72 -9.07 7.80
CA SER A 119 -0.32 -9.99 8.29
C SER A 119 -1.63 -9.80 7.55
N PHE A 120 -2.08 -8.56 7.39
CA PHE A 120 -3.31 -8.22 6.68
C PHE A 120 -3.26 -8.66 5.20
N VAL A 121 -2.24 -8.22 4.45
CA VAL A 121 -2.10 -8.53 3.02
C VAL A 121 -1.94 -10.03 2.80
N ASN A 122 -1.15 -10.71 3.65
CA ASN A 122 -0.97 -12.15 3.59
C ASN A 122 -2.31 -12.90 3.69
N SER A 123 -3.16 -12.53 4.66
CA SER A 123 -4.48 -13.15 4.82
C SER A 123 -5.37 -12.95 3.59
N LYS A 124 -5.36 -11.75 3.00
CA LYS A 124 -6.18 -11.41 1.82
C LYS A 124 -5.70 -12.13 0.56
N ILE A 125 -4.40 -12.14 0.29
CA ILE A 125 -3.83 -12.85 -0.86
C ILE A 125 -4.04 -14.37 -0.74
N LYS A 126 -3.88 -14.95 0.44
CA LYS A 126 -4.17 -16.39 0.66
C LYS A 126 -5.62 -16.73 0.39
N SER A 127 -6.57 -15.92 0.89
CA SER A 127 -8.00 -16.11 0.67
C SER A 127 -8.34 -16.03 -0.83
N ASN A 128 -7.86 -14.99 -1.51
CA ASN A 128 -8.06 -14.83 -2.95
C ASN A 128 -7.43 -15.98 -3.75
N PHE A 129 -6.23 -16.42 -3.37
CA PHE A 129 -5.55 -17.52 -4.06
C PHE A 129 -6.30 -18.84 -3.90
N ALA A 130 -6.79 -19.15 -2.70
CA ALA A 130 -7.62 -20.34 -2.46
C ALA A 130 -8.90 -20.31 -3.29
N GLN A 131 -9.57 -19.17 -3.37
CA GLN A 131 -10.74 -18.96 -4.21
C GLN A 131 -10.40 -19.15 -5.70
N GLY A 132 -9.33 -18.53 -6.20
CA GLY A 132 -8.93 -18.66 -7.60
C GLY A 132 -8.56 -20.08 -7.99
N MET A 133 -7.94 -20.86 -7.09
CA MET A 133 -7.71 -22.29 -7.30
C MET A 133 -9.04 -23.06 -7.40
N SER A 134 -10.01 -22.81 -6.52
CA SER A 134 -11.32 -23.47 -6.56
C SER A 134 -12.12 -23.14 -7.81
N GLN A 135 -11.88 -21.97 -8.42
CA GLN A 135 -12.48 -21.52 -9.66
C GLN A 135 -11.73 -21.99 -10.93
N GLY A 136 -10.59 -22.67 -10.78
CA GLY A 136 -9.73 -23.08 -11.90
C GLY A 136 -8.93 -21.94 -12.54
N MET A 137 -8.98 -20.73 -11.96
CA MET A 137 -8.28 -19.55 -12.48
C MET A 137 -6.80 -19.55 -12.10
N TYR A 138 -6.45 -20.06 -10.93
CA TYR A 138 -5.08 -20.09 -10.44
C TYR A 138 -4.53 -21.51 -10.39
N ARG A 139 -3.24 -21.64 -10.57
CA ARG A 139 -2.47 -22.88 -10.65
C ARG A 139 -2.54 -23.64 -9.33
N PRO A 140 -2.99 -24.92 -9.34
CA PRO A 140 -3.13 -25.73 -8.13
C PRO A 140 -1.80 -26.30 -7.61
N ASP A 141 -0.72 -26.24 -8.40
CA ASP A 141 0.62 -26.70 -8.03
C ASP A 141 1.40 -25.69 -7.17
N LEU A 142 0.85 -24.47 -6.99
CA LEU A 142 1.51 -23.42 -6.22
C LEU A 142 1.05 -23.41 -4.76
N SER A 143 1.98 -23.12 -3.85
CA SER A 143 1.68 -22.93 -2.43
C SER A 143 1.12 -21.53 -2.18
N ALA A 144 -0.11 -21.43 -1.65
CA ALA A 144 -0.72 -20.16 -1.26
C ALA A 144 0.14 -19.37 -0.26
N GLU A 145 0.84 -20.07 0.65
CA GLU A 145 1.78 -19.45 1.60
C GLU A 145 2.95 -18.79 0.88
N LEU A 146 3.59 -19.50 -0.05
CA LEU A 146 4.76 -18.97 -0.77
C LEU A 146 4.36 -17.87 -1.73
N VAL A 147 3.24 -18.02 -2.45
CA VAL A 147 2.69 -17.00 -3.34
C VAL A 147 2.45 -15.69 -2.59
N SER A 148 1.77 -15.75 -1.43
CA SER A 148 1.49 -14.55 -0.64
C SER A 148 2.76 -13.89 -0.09
N ARG A 149 3.75 -14.65 0.36
CA ARG A 149 5.04 -14.13 0.84
C ARG A 149 5.85 -13.45 -0.27
N ILE A 150 5.89 -14.05 -1.47
CA ILE A 150 6.55 -13.46 -2.64
C ILE A 150 5.86 -12.14 -3.03
N TYR A 151 4.52 -12.12 -3.05
CA TYR A 151 3.78 -10.90 -3.36
C TYR A 151 4.11 -9.77 -2.38
N ILE A 152 4.11 -10.07 -1.08
CA ILE A 152 4.40 -9.08 -0.03
C ILE A 152 5.84 -8.58 -0.10
N SER A 153 6.82 -9.48 -0.31
CA SER A 153 8.21 -9.07 -0.41
C SER A 153 8.41 -8.09 -1.58
N ARG A 154 7.80 -8.35 -2.72
CA ARG A 154 7.84 -7.45 -3.87
C ARG A 154 7.17 -6.10 -3.58
N LEU A 155 6.01 -6.09 -2.90
CA LEU A 155 5.36 -4.84 -2.49
C LEU A 155 6.26 -3.98 -1.59
N ILE A 156 7.00 -4.59 -0.68
CA ILE A 156 7.94 -3.88 0.19
C ILE A 156 9.11 -3.33 -0.64
N ASP A 157 9.64 -4.12 -1.56
CA ASP A 157 10.80 -3.76 -2.37
C ASP A 157 10.49 -2.65 -3.41
N LEU A 158 9.23 -2.48 -3.82
CA LEU A 158 8.83 -1.34 -4.67
C LEU A 158 9.13 0.03 -4.03
N HIS A 159 9.23 0.07 -2.72
CA HIS A 159 9.57 1.27 -1.96
C HIS A 159 11.06 1.36 -1.59
N ASN A 160 11.88 0.44 -2.07
CA ASN A 160 13.30 0.43 -1.78
C ASN A 160 14.07 1.25 -2.84
N PRO A 161 14.62 2.43 -2.48
CA PRO A 161 15.33 3.29 -3.42
C PRO A 161 16.61 2.67 -3.96
N ASP A 162 17.18 1.65 -3.29
CA ASP A 162 18.36 0.94 -3.78
C ASP A 162 18.04 0.11 -5.05
N PHE A 163 16.79 -0.37 -5.17
CA PHE A 163 16.32 -1.10 -6.34
C PHE A 163 15.59 -0.21 -7.35
N PHE A 164 14.80 0.74 -6.85
CA PHE A 164 13.93 1.59 -7.65
C PHE A 164 14.11 3.06 -7.26
N PRO A 165 15.11 3.77 -7.83
CA PRO A 165 15.30 5.19 -7.57
C PRO A 165 14.05 5.99 -7.98
N ASN A 166 13.48 6.75 -7.04
CA ASN A 166 12.23 7.50 -7.22
C ASN A 166 12.26 8.52 -8.39
N GLU A 167 13.45 8.96 -8.78
CA GLU A 167 13.65 9.96 -9.83
C GLU A 167 13.41 9.42 -11.25
N THR A 168 13.41 8.10 -11.44
CA THR A 168 13.42 7.50 -12.77
C THR A 168 12.12 6.79 -13.15
N ILE A 169 11.40 6.21 -12.17
CA ILE A 169 10.22 5.40 -12.45
C ILE A 169 9.13 5.71 -11.40
N SER A 170 7.91 6.00 -11.87
CA SER A 170 6.80 6.26 -10.96
C SER A 170 6.35 4.97 -10.24
N PHE A 171 5.85 5.11 -9.01
CA PHE A 171 5.29 4.00 -8.24
C PHE A 171 4.18 3.26 -9.01
N THR A 172 3.30 3.99 -9.69
CA THR A 172 2.23 3.40 -10.49
C THR A 172 2.77 2.43 -11.54
N VAL A 173 3.77 2.85 -12.31
CA VAL A 173 4.39 1.98 -13.33
C VAL A 173 5.02 0.74 -12.70
N LEU A 174 5.76 0.90 -11.58
CA LEU A 174 6.36 -0.23 -10.87
C LEU A 174 5.31 -1.19 -10.33
N PHE A 175 4.25 -0.65 -9.74
CA PHE A 175 3.16 -1.43 -9.17
C PHE A 175 2.41 -2.21 -10.26
N ASP A 176 2.09 -1.57 -11.39
CA ASP A 176 1.36 -2.21 -12.50
C ASP A 176 2.18 -3.33 -13.13
N VAL A 177 3.49 -3.12 -13.35
CA VAL A 177 4.39 -4.17 -13.87
C VAL A 177 4.52 -5.33 -12.87
N MET A 178 4.68 -5.03 -11.58
CA MET A 178 4.75 -6.04 -10.53
C MET A 178 3.46 -6.86 -10.49
N PHE A 179 2.30 -6.19 -10.53
CA PHE A 179 0.99 -6.84 -10.49
C PHE A 179 0.74 -7.71 -11.72
N ASP A 180 0.98 -7.20 -12.95
CA ASP A 180 0.81 -7.99 -14.19
C ASP A 180 1.71 -9.23 -14.19
N THR A 181 2.97 -9.07 -13.78
CA THR A 181 3.91 -10.19 -13.68
C THR A 181 3.44 -11.22 -12.64
N PHE A 182 2.93 -10.76 -11.51
CA PHE A 182 2.42 -11.62 -10.45
C PHE A 182 1.20 -12.42 -10.92
N ILE A 183 0.17 -11.73 -11.45
CA ILE A 183 -1.08 -12.38 -11.85
C ILE A 183 -0.82 -13.43 -12.95
N ARG A 184 0.00 -13.12 -13.96
CA ARG A 184 0.38 -14.08 -15.00
C ARG A 184 1.15 -15.29 -14.45
N GLY A 185 1.98 -15.09 -13.45
CA GLY A 185 2.75 -16.17 -12.82
C GLY A 185 1.90 -17.17 -12.02
N ILE A 186 0.76 -16.73 -11.49
CA ILE A 186 -0.11 -17.58 -10.66
C ILE A 186 -1.31 -18.16 -11.41
N CYS A 187 -1.66 -17.62 -12.58
CA CYS A 187 -2.81 -18.05 -13.37
C CYS A 187 -2.57 -19.37 -14.11
N THR A 188 -3.65 -20.12 -14.33
CA THR A 188 -3.75 -21.16 -15.36
C THR A 188 -3.87 -20.51 -16.74
N ASP A 189 -3.78 -21.30 -17.82
CA ASP A 189 -4.01 -20.80 -19.19
C ASP A 189 -5.41 -20.16 -19.34
N GLU A 190 -6.42 -20.71 -18.67
CA GLU A 190 -7.76 -20.15 -18.66
C GLU A 190 -7.81 -18.84 -17.87
N GLY A 191 -7.14 -18.78 -16.72
CA GLY A 191 -6.99 -17.57 -15.92
C GLY A 191 -6.29 -16.45 -16.69
N ILE A 192 -5.23 -16.77 -17.45
CA ILE A 192 -4.53 -15.79 -18.31
C ILE A 192 -5.46 -15.24 -19.38
N LYS A 193 -6.19 -16.11 -20.09
CA LYS A 193 -7.17 -15.67 -21.11
C LYS A 193 -8.27 -14.80 -20.52
N TYR A 194 -8.73 -15.13 -19.30
CA TYR A 194 -9.72 -14.32 -18.59
C TYR A 194 -9.15 -12.93 -18.23
N TYR A 195 -7.97 -12.90 -17.62
CA TYR A 195 -7.28 -11.67 -17.25
C TYR A 195 -7.05 -10.75 -18.46
N GLU A 196 -6.52 -11.29 -19.56
CA GLU A 196 -6.26 -10.52 -20.79
C GLU A 196 -7.54 -9.92 -21.41
N ARG A 197 -8.66 -10.62 -21.32
CA ARG A 197 -9.95 -10.04 -21.76
C ARG A 197 -10.36 -8.85 -20.91
N LYS A 198 -10.12 -8.93 -19.59
CA LYS A 198 -10.46 -7.84 -18.66
C LYS A 198 -9.61 -6.61 -18.90
N ILE A 199 -8.30 -6.77 -19.00
CA ILE A 199 -7.39 -5.63 -19.17
C ILE A 199 -7.50 -4.97 -20.56
N LYS A 200 -7.89 -5.69 -21.61
CA LYS A 200 -8.13 -5.09 -22.95
C LYS A 200 -9.22 -4.01 -22.95
N GLY A 201 -10.16 -4.08 -22.03
CA GLY A 201 -11.22 -3.07 -21.85
C GLY A 201 -10.80 -1.89 -20.94
N MET A 202 -9.64 -1.99 -20.30
CA MET A 202 -9.10 -1.00 -19.36
C MET A 202 -7.92 -0.30 -20.03
N LYS A 203 -7.92 1.02 -20.06
CA LYS A 203 -6.72 1.78 -20.45
C LYS A 203 -5.83 1.86 -19.20
N PHE A 204 -4.73 1.13 -19.20
CA PHE A 204 -3.62 1.33 -18.28
C PHE A 204 -2.80 2.54 -18.70
#